data_eb4547834252ea4475ba831e4bdb3aa2
#
_entry.id   eb4547834252ea4475ba831e4bdb3aa2
#
_cell.length_a   1.000
_cell.length_b   1.000
_cell.length_c   1.000
_cell.angle_alpha   90.00
_cell.angle_beta   90.00
_cell.angle_gamma   90.00
#
_symmetry.space_group_name_H-M   'P 1'
#
loop_
_entity.id
_entity.type
_entity.pdbx_description
1 polymer ?
#
loop_
_entity_poly.entity_id
_entity_poly.type
_entity_poly.pdbx_seq_one_letter_code
_entity_poly.pdbx_strand_id
1 'polypeptide(L)' 'MQPLPNGVPGPELPPLRWQKSRRSNPSGNCVELAELPDGAGVAVRNSRHPDGPALIYTVDEIAAFLLGAQDGDFDHLIR' A
#
# COMPACT_ATOMS: atom_id res chain seq x y z
N MET A 1 9.33 -14.15 11.44
CA MET A 1 8.34 -14.28 10.35
C MET A 1 9.08 -14.39 9.03
N GLN A 2 8.67 -15.30 8.17
CA GLN A 2 9.23 -15.37 6.85
C GLN A 2 8.78 -14.14 6.03
N PRO A 3 9.64 -13.63 5.15
CA PRO A 3 9.24 -12.54 4.29
C PRO A 3 8.03 -12.92 3.44
N LEU A 4 7.07 -12.01 3.33
CA LEU A 4 5.91 -12.21 2.47
C LEU A 4 6.32 -12.02 1.01
N PRO A 5 5.84 -12.87 0.10
CA PRO A 5 6.12 -12.66 -1.31
C PRO A 5 5.40 -11.42 -1.83
N ASN A 6 6.03 -10.72 -2.76
CA ASN A 6 5.39 -9.62 -3.45
C ASN A 6 4.22 -10.18 -4.28
N GLY A 7 3.07 -9.51 -4.21
CA GLY A 7 1.88 -10.00 -4.88
C GLY A 7 1.13 -11.06 -4.09
N VAL A 8 1.37 -11.18 -2.78
CA VAL A 8 0.66 -12.12 -1.93
C VAL A 8 -0.85 -11.86 -2.00
N PRO A 9 -1.70 -12.91 -2.12
CA PRO A 9 -3.14 -12.70 -2.08
C PRO A 9 -3.57 -12.04 -0.78
N GLY A 10 -4.47 -11.04 -0.87
CA GLY A 10 -4.93 -10.31 0.29
C GLY A 10 -5.40 -11.18 1.44
N PRO A 11 -6.22 -12.24 1.22
CA PRO A 11 -6.70 -13.10 2.30
C PRO A 11 -5.60 -13.87 3.04
N GLU A 12 -4.41 -14.00 2.45
CA GLU A 12 -3.29 -14.66 3.11
C GLU A 12 -2.51 -13.75 4.04
N LEU A 13 -2.82 -12.45 4.05
CA LEU A 13 -2.23 -11.51 4.98
C LEU A 13 -2.89 -11.63 6.35
N PRO A 14 -2.15 -11.38 7.44
CA PRO A 14 -2.79 -11.25 8.75
C PRO A 14 -3.75 -10.06 8.74
N PRO A 15 -4.66 -9.95 9.71
CA PRO A 15 -5.51 -8.77 9.84
C PRO A 15 -4.64 -7.51 9.97
N LEU A 16 -4.86 -6.53 9.10
CA LEU A 16 -4.09 -5.30 9.05
C LEU A 16 -5.01 -4.09 9.12
N ARG A 17 -4.45 -2.97 9.57
CA ARG A 17 -5.16 -1.69 9.61
C ARG A 17 -4.91 -0.97 8.29
N TRP A 18 -5.77 -1.20 7.33
CA TRP A 18 -5.67 -0.56 6.01
C TRP A 18 -6.08 0.90 6.08
N GLN A 19 -5.28 1.75 5.51
CA GLN A 19 -5.52 3.19 5.51
C GLN A 19 -5.58 3.72 4.10
N LYS A 20 -6.58 4.54 3.84
CA LYS A 20 -6.77 5.27 2.59
C LYS A 20 -6.36 6.71 2.78
N SER A 21 -6.04 7.40 1.68
CA SER A 21 -5.89 8.85 1.71
C SER A 21 -7.24 9.51 2.05
N ARG A 22 -7.20 10.61 2.78
CA ARG A 22 -8.41 11.43 3.02
C ARG A 22 -8.96 12.05 1.74
N ARG A 23 -8.18 12.03 0.66
CA ARG A 23 -8.60 12.49 -0.66
C ARG A 23 -9.32 11.42 -1.46
N SER A 24 -9.40 10.20 -0.95
CA SER A 24 -10.11 9.12 -1.61
C SER A 24 -11.60 9.39 -1.59
N ASN A 25 -12.26 9.04 -2.69
CA ASN A 25 -13.69 9.27 -2.74
C ASN A 25 -14.45 8.14 -2.00
N PRO A 26 -15.69 8.42 -1.52
CA PRO A 26 -16.45 7.43 -0.75
C PRO A 26 -16.82 6.18 -1.54
N SER A 27 -16.76 6.20 -2.86
CA SER A 27 -17.14 5.03 -3.67
C SER A 27 -16.06 3.95 -3.72
N GLY A 28 -14.92 4.15 -3.04
CA GLY A 28 -13.96 3.08 -2.83
C GLY A 28 -12.91 2.90 -3.90
N ASN A 29 -12.70 3.88 -4.77
CA ASN A 29 -11.62 3.83 -5.76
C ASN A 29 -10.32 4.33 -5.11
N CYS A 30 -9.70 3.50 -4.30
CA CYS A 30 -8.62 3.92 -3.43
C CYS A 30 -7.43 2.98 -3.48
N VAL A 31 -6.25 3.56 -3.27
CA VAL A 31 -5.07 2.81 -2.88
C VAL A 31 -5.07 2.72 -1.36
N GLU A 32 -4.87 1.54 -0.83
CA GLU A 32 -4.80 1.32 0.61
C GLU A 32 -3.42 0.83 1.00
N LEU A 33 -2.91 1.35 2.10
CA LEU A 33 -1.61 0.96 2.66
C LEU A 33 -1.81 0.46 4.08
N ALA A 34 -1.03 -0.53 4.48
CA ALA A 34 -1.07 -1.04 5.84
C ALA A 34 0.33 -1.40 6.32
N GLU A 35 0.60 -1.08 7.57
CA GLU A 35 1.84 -1.43 8.22
C GLU A 35 1.84 -2.93 8.53
N LEU A 36 2.93 -3.61 8.18
CA LEU A 36 3.09 -5.02 8.53
C LEU A 36 3.63 -5.17 9.94
N PRO A 37 3.31 -6.30 10.62
CA PRO A 37 3.81 -6.53 11.97
C PRO A 37 5.35 -6.52 12.03
N ASP A 38 5.88 -6.11 13.18
CA ASP A 38 7.30 -6.22 13.52
C ASP A 38 8.23 -5.46 12.56
N GLY A 39 7.73 -4.39 11.96
CA GLY A 39 8.54 -3.60 11.03
C GLY A 39 8.87 -4.32 9.74
N ALA A 40 8.11 -5.32 9.36
CA ALA A 40 8.37 -6.13 8.17
C ALA A 40 8.12 -5.40 6.86
N GLY A 41 7.57 -4.19 6.91
CA GLY A 41 7.33 -3.39 5.73
C GLY A 41 5.93 -2.82 5.66
N VAL A 42 5.49 -2.51 4.44
CA VAL A 42 4.18 -1.91 4.17
C VAL A 42 3.53 -2.68 3.04
N ALA A 43 2.29 -3.06 3.23
CA ALA A 43 1.48 -3.68 2.18
C ALA A 43 0.66 -2.61 1.46
N VAL A 44 0.55 -2.73 0.14
CA VAL A 44 -0.22 -1.83 -0.70
C VAL A 44 -1.19 -2.65 -1.52
N ARG A 45 -2.45 -2.24 -1.56
CA ARG A 45 -3.46 -2.95 -2.34
C ARG A 45 -4.44 -2.00 -3.01
N ASN A 46 -5.17 -2.53 -3.97
CA ASN A 46 -6.29 -1.83 -4.60
C ASN A 46 -7.55 -2.13 -3.80
N SER A 47 -8.22 -1.10 -3.29
CA SER A 47 -9.42 -1.26 -2.47
C SER A 47 -10.58 -1.92 -3.22
N ARG A 48 -10.59 -1.85 -4.55
CA ARG A 48 -11.63 -2.50 -5.36
C ARG A 48 -11.44 -4.01 -5.47
N HIS A 49 -10.26 -4.49 -5.11
CA HIS A 49 -9.92 -5.91 -5.19
C HIS A 49 -9.22 -6.33 -3.89
N PRO A 50 -9.95 -6.31 -2.76
CA PRO A 50 -9.31 -6.61 -1.46
C PRO A 50 -8.81 -8.04 -1.36
N ASP A 51 -9.36 -8.95 -2.16
CA ASP A 51 -8.91 -10.34 -2.23
C ASP A 51 -7.82 -10.54 -3.29
N GLY A 52 -7.51 -9.50 -4.04
CA GLY A 52 -6.46 -9.54 -5.05
C GLY A 52 -5.07 -9.47 -4.43
N PRO A 53 -4.04 -9.36 -5.28
CA PRO A 53 -2.67 -9.33 -4.79
C PRO A 53 -2.37 -8.04 -4.02
N ALA A 54 -1.59 -8.17 -2.95
CA ALA A 54 -1.02 -7.04 -2.24
C ALA A 54 0.47 -6.98 -2.54
N LEU A 55 0.97 -5.78 -2.80
CA LEU A 55 2.40 -5.55 -3.01
C LEU A 55 3.05 -5.28 -1.67
N ILE A 56 4.22 -5.85 -1.47
CA ILE A 56 4.95 -5.74 -0.20
C ILE A 56 6.21 -4.93 -0.44
N TYR A 57 6.34 -3.81 0.27
CA TYR A 57 7.48 -2.91 0.17
C TYR A 57 8.19 -2.78 1.50
N THR A 58 9.48 -2.54 1.46
CA THR A 58 10.24 -2.20 2.66
C THR A 58 9.84 -0.80 3.13
N VAL A 59 10.12 -0.51 4.39
CA VAL A 59 9.89 0.83 4.94
C VAL A 59 10.70 1.88 4.14
N ASP A 60 11.94 1.55 3.78
CA ASP A 60 12.79 2.47 3.01
C ASP A 60 12.20 2.75 1.62
N GLU A 61 11.66 1.73 0.97
CA GLU A 61 11.01 1.92 -0.33
C GLU A 61 9.80 2.84 -0.24
N ILE A 62 8.97 2.63 0.77
CA ILE A 62 7.78 3.48 0.98
C ILE A 62 8.20 4.90 1.38
N ALA A 63 9.23 5.05 2.20
CA ALA A 63 9.74 6.38 2.56
C ALA A 63 10.18 7.14 1.30
N ALA A 64 10.95 6.49 0.43
CA ALA A 64 11.40 7.12 -0.81
C ALA A 64 10.21 7.51 -1.70
N PHE A 65 9.21 6.64 -1.79
CA PHE A 65 8.01 6.92 -2.58
C PHE A 65 7.23 8.13 -2.02
N LEU A 66 7.01 8.17 -0.71
CA LEU A 66 6.24 9.26 -0.10
C LEU A 66 6.98 10.59 -0.22
N LEU A 67 8.29 10.60 -0.01
CA LEU A 67 9.09 11.82 -0.16
C LEU A 67 9.11 12.28 -1.61
N GLY A 68 9.26 11.36 -2.56
CA GLY A 68 9.18 11.69 -3.98
C GLY A 68 7.83 12.25 -4.37
N ALA A 69 6.75 11.70 -3.84
CA ALA A 69 5.40 12.20 -4.08
C ALA A 69 5.25 13.63 -3.55
N GLN A 70 5.77 13.91 -2.35
CA GLN A 70 5.76 15.26 -1.78
C GLN A 70 6.56 16.25 -2.63
N ASP A 71 7.62 15.78 -3.27
CA ASP A 71 8.46 16.61 -4.13
C ASP A 71 7.87 16.81 -5.54
N GLY A 72 6.74 16.17 -5.83
CA GLY A 72 6.09 16.30 -7.13
C GLY A 72 6.60 15.37 -8.21
N ASP A 73 7.42 14.37 -7.85
CA ASP A 73 8.05 13.48 -8.84
C ASP A 73 7.04 12.72 -9.69
N PHE A 74 5.84 12.49 -9.17
CA PHE A 74 4.83 11.68 -9.83
C PHE A 74 3.61 12.49 -10.29
N ASP A 75 3.66 13.81 -10.20
CA ASP A 75 2.50 14.65 -10.51
C ASP A 75 2.03 14.50 -11.95
N HIS A 76 2.94 14.16 -12.87
CA HIS A 76 2.59 13.96 -14.29
C HIS A 76 1.59 12.81 -14.49
N LEU A 77 1.45 11.92 -13.52
CA LEU A 77 0.54 10.76 -13.64
C LEU A 77 -0.93 11.14 -13.49
N ILE A 78 -1.21 12.31 -12.92
CA ILE A 78 -2.59 12.75 -12.65
C ILE A 78 -2.94 14.05 -13.38
N ARG A 79 -2.14 14.41 -14.36
CA ARG A 79 -2.41 15.60 -15.20
C ARG A 79 -3.21 15.24 -16.40
#